data_98038dbef0e9eda70503799c74f1a3ea
#
_entry.id   98038dbef0e9eda70503799c74f1a3ea
#
_cell.length_a   1.000
_cell.length_b   1.000
_cell.length_c   1.000
_cell.angle_alpha   90.00
_cell.angle_beta   90.00
_cell.angle_gamma   90.00
#
_symmetry.space_group_name_H-M   'P 1'
#
loop_
_entity.id
_entity.type
_entity.pdbx_description
1 polymer ?
#
loop_
_entity_poly.entity_id
_entity_poly.type
_entity_poly.pdbx_seq_one_letter_code
_entity_poly.pdbx_strand_id
1 'polypeptide(L)'
;LDGYAEVIKTACIARSDELFSKLESGEYNIQEIIDDCVAVKSYYVENDENDSGIRHILNYGHTMAHALEKLSNYEVGHGHAVAKGMAFAASLSYDLGWCSIECRNRIHALLEKFGYDLSIGFSPSDIANAMASDKKRSGDSIKFIINRDIGHAEIKLISLTKLGEVLATYSEMFPSSSEIVHDGAPLFAPLQEVSAPPSKSYLHREIIAAMLSGHELELDAQETSEDIIATYEAVKIISNHANYSALGTLESRIVSADDKLILECKESGSTLRFLLPIVAALGLDAEFKLTGRLRERPMQQLISQLERHGANITISDSGSISISVSSSHITPGEFDFANPESSQYISGLLFALPLLNGDSVIRVHNNLESSAYVMMTIDVLEKSGIKVDYSHTSKEWVFNIHGNQTYNFTDIAVEGDWSNAAFLLALGVFGKVPLRINNLPLPSKQGDIKVLDLLEDFGVKVNRYSDMLDVNAGCVDVFPCKKLSAINSIDASGFPDL
;
A
#
# COMPACT_ATOMS: atom_id res chain seq x y z
N LEU A 1 12.51 -12.36 -11.63
CA LEU A 1 11.76 -12.79 -12.82
C LEU A 1 10.25 -12.72 -12.58
N ASP A 2 9.71 -13.24 -11.46
CA ASP A 2 8.25 -13.29 -11.26
C ASP A 2 7.57 -11.93 -11.38
N GLY A 3 8.10 -10.88 -10.79
CA GLY A 3 7.56 -9.53 -10.92
C GLY A 3 7.53 -9.00 -12.35
N TYR A 4 8.54 -9.31 -13.16
CA TYR A 4 8.57 -8.87 -14.56
C TYR A 4 7.55 -9.59 -15.45
N ALA A 5 7.18 -10.82 -15.12
CA ALA A 5 6.07 -11.48 -15.82
C ALA A 5 4.77 -10.67 -15.65
N GLU A 6 4.54 -10.16 -14.45
CA GLU A 6 3.38 -9.30 -14.16
C GLU A 6 3.45 -7.94 -14.88
N VAL A 7 4.65 -7.36 -14.99
CA VAL A 7 4.88 -6.12 -15.76
C VAL A 7 4.59 -6.35 -17.25
N ILE A 8 5.13 -7.43 -17.84
CA ILE A 8 4.89 -7.80 -19.26
C ILE A 8 3.41 -8.10 -19.47
N LYS A 9 2.78 -8.81 -18.52
CA LYS A 9 1.34 -9.06 -18.56
C LYS A 9 0.58 -7.74 -18.63
N THR A 10 0.92 -6.80 -17.76
CA THR A 10 0.29 -5.48 -17.71
C THR A 10 0.49 -4.74 -19.03
N ALA A 11 1.67 -4.78 -19.64
CA ALA A 11 1.95 -4.18 -20.93
C ALA A 11 1.12 -4.80 -22.06
N CYS A 12 0.90 -6.12 -22.05
CA CYS A 12 0.05 -6.82 -23.03
C CYS A 12 -1.42 -6.41 -22.97
N ILE A 13 -1.89 -5.81 -21.89
CA ILE A 13 -3.30 -5.45 -21.64
C ILE A 13 -3.52 -3.94 -21.40
N ALA A 14 -2.49 -3.11 -21.56
CA ALA A 14 -2.44 -1.71 -21.12
C ALA A 14 -3.34 -0.73 -21.89
N ARG A 15 -4.08 -1.18 -22.90
CA ARG A 15 -4.92 -0.38 -23.82
C ARG A 15 -4.13 0.57 -24.75
N SER A 16 -2.82 0.50 -24.70
CA SER A 16 -1.88 1.11 -25.65
C SER A 16 -0.65 0.22 -25.77
N ASP A 17 0.18 0.44 -26.76
CA ASP A 17 1.45 -0.27 -26.92
C ASP A 17 2.65 0.46 -26.26
N GLU A 18 2.41 1.57 -25.59
CA GLU A 18 3.46 2.44 -25.06
C GLU A 18 4.33 1.74 -23.99
N LEU A 19 3.69 1.15 -22.96
CA LEU A 19 4.40 0.39 -21.94
C LEU A 19 5.15 -0.81 -22.53
N PHE A 20 4.54 -1.48 -23.51
CA PHE A 20 5.16 -2.60 -24.20
C PHE A 20 6.39 -2.17 -25.00
N SER A 21 6.30 -1.06 -25.74
CA SER A 21 7.40 -0.50 -26.51
C SER A 21 8.56 0.00 -25.63
N LYS A 22 8.27 0.57 -24.46
CA LYS A 22 9.29 0.88 -23.44
C LYS A 22 10.07 -0.39 -23.03
N LEU A 23 9.37 -1.49 -22.76
CA LEU A 23 10.00 -2.76 -22.40
C LEU A 23 10.80 -3.36 -23.57
N GLU A 24 10.31 -3.23 -24.81
CA GLU A 24 11.04 -3.68 -26.00
C GLU A 24 12.33 -2.87 -26.23
N SER A 25 12.33 -1.57 -26.04
CA SER A 25 13.51 -0.73 -26.21
C SER A 25 14.56 -1.03 -25.14
N GLY A 26 14.11 -1.26 -23.89
CA GLY A 26 14.96 -1.37 -22.72
C GLY A 26 15.42 -0.02 -22.19
N GLU A 27 14.93 1.07 -22.78
CA GLU A 27 15.20 2.45 -22.36
C GLU A 27 14.03 2.96 -21.52
N TYR A 28 14.08 2.75 -20.19
CA TYR A 28 13.05 3.19 -19.24
C TYR A 28 13.60 3.33 -17.83
N ASN A 29 12.92 4.15 -17.04
CA ASN A 29 13.11 4.22 -15.61
C ASN A 29 12.13 3.22 -14.94
N ILE A 30 12.57 2.53 -13.90
CA ILE A 30 11.73 1.54 -13.21
C ILE A 30 10.52 2.20 -12.54
N GLN A 31 10.66 3.44 -12.06
CA GLN A 31 9.56 4.18 -11.47
C GLN A 31 8.44 4.42 -12.49
N GLU A 32 8.79 4.83 -13.72
CA GLU A 32 7.81 5.00 -14.81
C GLU A 32 7.07 3.69 -15.11
N ILE A 33 7.78 2.56 -15.10
CA ILE A 33 7.15 1.25 -15.31
C ILE A 33 6.19 0.89 -14.17
N ILE A 34 6.56 1.20 -12.93
CA ILE A 34 5.69 0.98 -11.77
C ILE A 34 4.43 1.84 -11.89
N ASP A 35 4.58 3.13 -12.21
CA ASP A 35 3.48 4.07 -12.35
C ASP A 35 2.53 3.67 -13.48
N ASP A 36 3.07 3.30 -14.64
CA ASP A 36 2.29 2.77 -15.77
C ASP A 36 1.52 1.50 -15.37
N CYS A 37 2.16 0.57 -14.66
CA CYS A 37 1.50 -0.65 -14.20
C CYS A 37 0.38 -0.37 -13.19
N VAL A 38 0.60 0.56 -12.27
CA VAL A 38 -0.40 0.99 -11.30
C VAL A 38 -1.59 1.63 -12.02
N ALA A 39 -1.34 2.54 -12.96
CA ALA A 39 -2.38 3.21 -13.73
C ALA A 39 -3.25 2.22 -14.51
N VAL A 40 -2.63 1.22 -15.17
CA VAL A 40 -3.37 0.17 -15.89
C VAL A 40 -4.23 -0.66 -14.93
N LYS A 41 -3.68 -1.06 -13.78
CA LYS A 41 -4.41 -1.84 -12.78
C LYS A 41 -5.58 -1.05 -12.19
N SER A 42 -5.36 0.22 -11.83
CA SER A 42 -6.39 1.12 -11.32
C SER A 42 -7.54 1.24 -12.30
N TYR A 43 -7.25 1.43 -13.60
CA TYR A 43 -8.27 1.48 -14.63
C TYR A 43 -9.21 0.27 -14.61
N TYR A 44 -8.67 -0.96 -14.54
CA TYR A 44 -9.51 -2.16 -14.55
C TYR A 44 -10.29 -2.35 -13.24
N VAL A 45 -9.71 -1.96 -12.11
CA VAL A 45 -10.36 -2.06 -10.80
C VAL A 45 -11.50 -1.05 -10.68
N GLU A 46 -11.27 0.21 -11.06
CA GLU A 46 -12.28 1.29 -10.99
C GLU A 46 -13.48 1.04 -11.92
N ASN A 47 -13.24 0.42 -13.09
CA ASN A 47 -14.30 0.12 -14.05
C ASN A 47 -15.01 -1.21 -13.78
N ASP A 48 -14.54 -2.01 -12.82
CA ASP A 48 -15.15 -3.29 -12.44
C ASP A 48 -14.75 -3.67 -11.00
N GLU A 49 -15.28 -2.95 -10.03
CA GLU A 49 -15.00 -3.13 -8.60
C GLU A 49 -15.34 -4.56 -8.12
N ASN A 50 -16.42 -5.14 -8.65
CA ASN A 50 -16.93 -6.46 -8.22
C ASN A 50 -16.27 -7.65 -8.94
N ASP A 51 -15.26 -7.43 -9.77
CA ASP A 51 -14.57 -8.49 -10.55
C ASP A 51 -15.53 -9.39 -11.35
N SER A 52 -16.52 -8.79 -11.99
CA SER A 52 -17.56 -9.51 -12.72
C SER A 52 -17.44 -9.42 -14.26
N GLY A 53 -16.57 -8.56 -14.76
CA GLY A 53 -16.44 -8.21 -16.17
C GLY A 53 -15.02 -7.99 -16.65
N ILE A 54 -14.68 -6.73 -16.95
CA ILE A 54 -13.39 -6.38 -17.60
C ILE A 54 -12.17 -6.59 -16.69
N ARG A 55 -12.33 -6.57 -15.38
CA ARG A 55 -11.24 -6.82 -14.43
C ARG A 55 -10.62 -8.20 -14.60
N HIS A 56 -11.38 -9.19 -15.05
CA HIS A 56 -10.83 -10.50 -15.40
C HIS A 56 -9.68 -10.45 -16.40
N ILE A 57 -9.56 -9.38 -17.23
CA ILE A 57 -8.44 -9.19 -18.16
C ILE A 57 -7.08 -9.16 -17.43
N LEU A 58 -7.04 -8.72 -16.17
CA LEU A 58 -5.85 -8.78 -15.34
C LEU A 58 -5.27 -10.20 -15.16
N ASN A 59 -6.06 -11.23 -15.44
CA ASN A 59 -5.64 -12.63 -15.43
C ASN A 59 -5.10 -13.14 -16.77
N TYR A 60 -4.62 -12.27 -17.68
CA TYR A 60 -3.98 -12.68 -18.94
C TYR A 60 -2.83 -13.66 -18.65
N GLY A 61 -2.80 -14.80 -19.33
CA GLY A 61 -1.86 -15.89 -19.10
C GLY A 61 -2.18 -16.85 -17.93
N HIS A 62 -2.96 -16.41 -16.93
CA HIS A 62 -3.18 -17.15 -15.68
C HIS A 62 -3.96 -18.46 -15.84
N THR A 63 -4.80 -18.61 -16.88
CA THR A 63 -5.55 -19.87 -17.08
C THR A 63 -4.62 -21.06 -17.31
N MET A 64 -3.55 -20.85 -18.08
CA MET A 64 -2.52 -21.88 -18.26
C MET A 64 -1.53 -21.91 -17.11
N ALA A 65 -1.17 -20.75 -16.53
CA ALA A 65 -0.24 -20.65 -15.41
C ALA A 65 -0.69 -21.55 -14.24
N HIS A 66 -1.93 -21.42 -13.80
CA HIS A 66 -2.47 -22.26 -12.71
C HIS A 66 -2.46 -23.77 -13.02
N ALA A 67 -2.64 -24.15 -14.30
CA ALA A 67 -2.53 -25.54 -14.71
C ALA A 67 -1.09 -26.04 -14.60
N LEU A 68 -0.10 -25.23 -15.02
CA LEU A 68 1.31 -25.57 -14.92
C LEU A 68 1.79 -25.62 -13.46
N GLU A 69 1.39 -24.68 -12.63
CA GLU A 69 1.69 -24.69 -11.20
C GLU A 69 1.18 -25.96 -10.54
N LYS A 70 -0.07 -26.34 -10.82
CA LYS A 70 -0.67 -27.56 -10.29
C LYS A 70 0.04 -28.83 -10.77
N LEU A 71 0.38 -28.91 -12.07
CA LEU A 71 1.06 -30.06 -12.65
C LEU A 71 2.49 -30.22 -12.14
N SER A 72 3.16 -29.10 -11.85
CA SER A 72 4.52 -29.09 -11.29
C SER A 72 4.55 -29.24 -9.76
N ASN A 73 3.41 -29.43 -9.08
CA ASN A 73 3.30 -29.36 -7.62
C ASN A 73 3.89 -28.03 -7.07
N TYR A 74 3.68 -26.92 -7.78
CA TYR A 74 4.19 -25.59 -7.45
C TYR A 74 5.73 -25.45 -7.46
N GLU A 75 6.44 -26.34 -8.17
CA GLU A 75 7.89 -26.21 -8.38
C GLU A 75 8.20 -25.15 -9.44
N VAL A 76 7.31 -24.92 -10.40
CA VAL A 76 7.42 -23.81 -11.35
C VAL A 76 6.98 -22.52 -10.66
N GLY A 77 7.87 -21.56 -10.54
CA GLY A 77 7.57 -20.24 -9.97
C GLY A 77 6.44 -19.52 -10.71
N HIS A 78 5.62 -18.76 -9.97
CA HIS A 78 4.41 -18.10 -10.49
C HIS A 78 4.67 -17.28 -11.77
N GLY A 79 5.67 -16.41 -11.77
CA GLY A 79 5.98 -15.58 -12.93
C GLY A 79 6.44 -16.39 -14.16
N HIS A 80 7.15 -17.50 -13.96
CA HIS A 80 7.49 -18.41 -15.04
C HIS A 80 6.25 -19.09 -15.63
N ALA A 81 5.34 -19.53 -14.78
CA ALA A 81 4.07 -20.10 -15.20
C ALA A 81 3.23 -19.07 -15.98
N VAL A 82 3.16 -17.82 -15.47
CA VAL A 82 2.43 -16.72 -16.13
C VAL A 82 3.08 -16.36 -17.48
N ALA A 83 4.41 -16.32 -17.58
CA ALA A 83 5.11 -16.06 -18.85
C ALA A 83 4.79 -17.14 -19.90
N LYS A 84 4.85 -18.42 -19.54
CA LYS A 84 4.45 -19.54 -20.41
C LYS A 84 2.97 -19.42 -20.79
N GLY A 85 2.12 -19.05 -19.86
CA GLY A 85 0.70 -18.81 -20.11
C GLY A 85 0.41 -17.66 -21.07
N MET A 86 1.19 -16.57 -20.99
CA MET A 86 1.10 -15.44 -21.92
C MET A 86 1.55 -15.83 -23.33
N ALA A 87 2.66 -16.53 -23.46
CA ALA A 87 3.17 -17.01 -24.74
C ALA A 87 2.17 -17.94 -25.42
N PHE A 88 1.57 -18.84 -24.67
CA PHE A 88 0.51 -19.70 -25.17
C PHE A 88 -0.75 -18.89 -25.55
N ALA A 89 -1.17 -17.94 -24.75
CA ALA A 89 -2.34 -17.10 -25.06
C ALA A 89 -2.14 -16.26 -26.33
N ALA A 90 -0.93 -15.76 -26.58
CA ALA A 90 -0.57 -15.07 -27.82
C ALA A 90 -0.62 -16.02 -29.05
N SER A 91 -0.10 -17.24 -28.92
CA SER A 91 -0.18 -18.28 -29.97
C SER A 91 -1.62 -18.67 -30.25
N LEU A 92 -2.42 -18.91 -29.21
CA LEU A 92 -3.85 -19.20 -29.32
C LEU A 92 -4.59 -18.06 -30.03
N SER A 93 -4.28 -16.81 -29.71
CA SER A 93 -4.88 -15.66 -30.35
C SER A 93 -4.57 -15.59 -31.85
N TYR A 94 -3.34 -15.91 -32.24
CA TYR A 94 -2.91 -16.00 -33.63
C TYR A 94 -3.59 -17.14 -34.40
N ASP A 95 -3.58 -18.35 -33.84
CA ASP A 95 -4.14 -19.54 -34.47
C ASP A 95 -5.67 -19.46 -34.65
N LEU A 96 -6.32 -18.64 -33.83
CA LEU A 96 -7.75 -18.32 -33.98
C LEU A 96 -8.02 -17.11 -34.87
N GLY A 97 -6.97 -16.50 -35.45
CA GLY A 97 -7.08 -15.37 -36.37
C GLY A 97 -7.49 -14.06 -35.65
N TRP A 98 -7.26 -13.94 -34.37
CA TRP A 98 -7.62 -12.75 -33.61
C TRP A 98 -6.50 -11.74 -33.48
N CYS A 99 -5.25 -12.14 -33.54
CA CYS A 99 -4.14 -11.20 -33.64
C CYS A 99 -3.23 -11.52 -34.84
N SER A 100 -2.38 -10.58 -35.18
CA SER A 100 -1.38 -10.75 -36.23
C SER A 100 -0.22 -11.64 -35.78
N ILE A 101 0.49 -12.21 -36.79
CA ILE A 101 1.75 -12.95 -36.53
C ILE A 101 2.79 -12.04 -35.84
N GLU A 102 2.78 -10.76 -36.20
CA GLU A 102 3.66 -9.75 -35.62
C GLU A 102 3.38 -9.55 -34.11
N CYS A 103 2.12 -9.38 -33.72
CA CYS A 103 1.70 -9.27 -32.33
C CYS A 103 2.17 -10.49 -31.52
N ARG A 104 1.90 -11.71 -31.99
CA ARG A 104 2.37 -12.94 -31.34
C ARG A 104 3.89 -12.95 -31.18
N ASN A 105 4.62 -12.68 -32.27
CA ASN A 105 6.09 -12.75 -32.26
C ASN A 105 6.71 -11.69 -31.34
N ARG A 106 6.15 -10.49 -31.27
CA ARG A 106 6.60 -9.46 -30.33
C ARG A 106 6.43 -9.89 -28.87
N ILE A 107 5.28 -10.49 -28.53
CA ILE A 107 5.04 -11.00 -27.17
C ILE A 107 6.04 -12.11 -26.83
N HIS A 108 6.27 -13.08 -27.72
CA HIS A 108 7.25 -14.13 -27.51
C HIS A 108 8.66 -13.56 -27.35
N ALA A 109 9.09 -12.71 -28.28
CA ALA A 109 10.42 -12.10 -28.24
C ALA A 109 10.66 -11.27 -26.96
N LEU A 110 9.62 -10.56 -26.48
CA LEU A 110 9.72 -9.83 -25.23
C LEU A 110 9.89 -10.77 -24.03
N LEU A 111 9.11 -11.85 -23.98
CA LEU A 111 9.24 -12.85 -22.91
C LEU A 111 10.63 -13.52 -22.92
N GLU A 112 11.12 -13.93 -24.11
CA GLU A 112 12.46 -14.48 -24.27
C GLU A 112 13.55 -13.47 -23.93
N LYS A 113 13.39 -12.19 -24.34
CA LYS A 113 14.30 -11.10 -23.98
C LYS A 113 14.42 -10.97 -22.45
N PHE A 114 13.36 -11.18 -21.71
CA PHE A 114 13.36 -11.19 -20.24
C PHE A 114 13.81 -12.53 -19.63
N GLY A 115 14.24 -13.49 -20.46
CA GLY A 115 14.87 -14.75 -20.05
C GLY A 115 13.88 -15.80 -19.59
N TYR A 116 12.61 -15.73 -20.03
CA TYR A 116 11.65 -16.80 -19.78
C TYR A 116 11.83 -17.92 -20.83
N ASP A 117 11.86 -19.14 -20.34
CA ASP A 117 11.71 -20.33 -21.17
C ASP A 117 10.23 -20.52 -21.51
N LEU A 118 9.90 -20.57 -22.79
CA LEU A 118 8.53 -20.70 -23.27
C LEU A 118 8.07 -22.15 -23.45
N SER A 119 8.94 -23.14 -23.25
CA SER A 119 8.60 -24.55 -23.30
C SER A 119 7.65 -24.95 -22.17
N ILE A 120 6.72 -25.87 -22.42
CA ILE A 120 5.67 -26.18 -21.44
C ILE A 120 6.10 -27.27 -20.43
N GLY A 121 6.90 -28.24 -20.86
CA GLY A 121 7.43 -29.30 -20.00
C GLY A 121 6.44 -30.43 -19.63
N PHE A 122 5.17 -30.32 -20.04
CA PHE A 122 4.10 -31.27 -19.77
C PHE A 122 3.40 -31.67 -21.05
N SER A 123 2.69 -32.81 -21.04
CA SER A 123 1.94 -33.22 -22.23
C SER A 123 0.75 -32.26 -22.51
N PRO A 124 0.41 -31.99 -23.79
CA PRO A 124 -0.75 -31.21 -24.15
C PRO A 124 -2.06 -31.68 -23.50
N SER A 125 -2.21 -33.01 -23.36
CA SER A 125 -3.38 -33.62 -22.72
C SER A 125 -3.45 -33.35 -21.22
N ASP A 126 -2.32 -33.41 -20.51
CA ASP A 126 -2.29 -33.12 -19.07
C ASP A 126 -2.62 -31.65 -18.78
N ILE A 127 -2.09 -30.74 -19.59
CA ILE A 127 -2.36 -29.30 -19.48
C ILE A 127 -3.83 -29.01 -19.79
N ALA A 128 -4.38 -29.57 -20.86
CA ALA A 128 -5.79 -29.39 -21.20
C ALA A 128 -6.71 -29.90 -20.07
N ASN A 129 -6.39 -31.06 -19.50
CA ASN A 129 -7.14 -31.62 -18.38
C ASN A 129 -7.03 -30.76 -17.11
N ALA A 130 -5.84 -30.25 -16.79
CA ALA A 130 -5.61 -29.38 -15.66
C ALA A 130 -6.38 -28.06 -15.81
N MET A 131 -6.35 -27.41 -16.99
CA MET A 131 -7.14 -26.22 -17.28
C MET A 131 -8.65 -26.49 -17.23
N ALA A 132 -9.10 -27.65 -17.71
CA ALA A 132 -10.52 -28.03 -17.66
C ALA A 132 -11.03 -28.26 -16.22
N SER A 133 -10.16 -28.53 -15.27
CA SER A 133 -10.52 -28.73 -13.85
C SER A 133 -10.70 -27.41 -13.09
N ASP A 134 -10.33 -26.26 -13.66
CA ASP A 134 -10.50 -24.96 -13.03
C ASP A 134 -11.98 -24.49 -13.11
N LYS A 135 -12.44 -23.75 -12.07
CA LYS A 135 -13.82 -23.28 -11.87
C LYS A 135 -14.38 -22.36 -12.98
N LYS A 136 -13.57 -21.99 -13.96
CA LYS A 136 -13.93 -21.10 -15.08
C LYS A 136 -14.65 -21.78 -16.23
N ARG A 137 -15.08 -23.03 -16.07
CA ARG A 137 -15.71 -23.85 -17.12
C ARG A 137 -17.17 -23.46 -17.35
N SER A 138 -17.57 -23.31 -18.59
CA SER A 138 -18.95 -23.16 -19.04
C SER A 138 -19.26 -24.27 -20.06
N GLY A 139 -19.80 -25.39 -19.61
CA GLY A 139 -20.01 -26.58 -20.48
C GLY A 139 -18.68 -27.17 -20.98
N ASP A 140 -18.52 -27.25 -22.28
CA ASP A 140 -17.31 -27.78 -22.96
C ASP A 140 -16.33 -26.68 -23.40
N SER A 141 -16.41 -25.53 -22.77
CA SER A 141 -15.58 -24.35 -23.09
C SER A 141 -15.02 -23.70 -21.84
N ILE A 142 -13.87 -23.04 -21.98
CA ILE A 142 -13.18 -22.30 -20.93
C ILE A 142 -13.12 -20.81 -21.31
N LYS A 143 -13.29 -19.91 -20.33
CA LYS A 143 -12.99 -18.49 -20.50
C LYS A 143 -11.48 -18.29 -20.62
N PHE A 144 -11.05 -17.75 -21.74
CA PHE A 144 -9.65 -17.42 -22.00
C PHE A 144 -9.50 -15.95 -22.31
N ILE A 145 -8.39 -15.36 -21.89
CA ILE A 145 -8.07 -13.99 -22.25
C ILE A 145 -7.09 -14.04 -23.42
N ILE A 146 -7.44 -13.36 -24.48
CA ILE A 146 -6.73 -13.36 -25.76
C ILE A 146 -6.36 -11.94 -26.15
N ASN A 147 -5.32 -11.77 -26.97
CA ASN A 147 -4.97 -10.49 -27.56
C ASN A 147 -5.62 -10.27 -28.91
N ARG A 148 -6.09 -9.05 -29.15
CA ARG A 148 -6.38 -8.52 -30.50
C ARG A 148 -5.14 -7.86 -31.08
N ASP A 149 -4.40 -7.17 -30.23
CA ASP A 149 -3.13 -6.53 -30.51
C ASP A 149 -2.39 -6.29 -29.19
N ILE A 150 -1.18 -5.77 -29.24
CA ILE A 150 -0.46 -5.31 -28.06
C ILE A 150 -1.32 -4.27 -27.32
N GLY A 151 -1.46 -4.43 -26.01
CA GLY A 151 -2.30 -3.58 -25.19
C GLY A 151 -3.81 -3.86 -25.28
N HIS A 152 -4.27 -4.67 -26.23
CA HIS A 152 -5.70 -4.92 -26.46
C HIS A 152 -6.06 -6.38 -26.23
N ALA A 153 -6.62 -6.68 -25.07
CA ALA A 153 -7.05 -8.02 -24.68
C ALA A 153 -8.57 -8.12 -24.51
N GLU A 154 -9.10 -9.30 -24.78
CA GLU A 154 -10.53 -9.63 -24.68
C GLU A 154 -10.73 -10.99 -24.03
N ILE A 155 -11.90 -11.19 -23.42
CA ILE A 155 -12.31 -12.48 -22.84
C ILE A 155 -13.12 -13.25 -23.90
N LYS A 156 -12.71 -14.48 -24.18
CA LYS A 156 -13.40 -15.38 -25.12
C LYS A 156 -13.66 -16.76 -24.51
N LEU A 157 -14.72 -17.40 -24.97
CA LEU A 157 -14.98 -18.79 -24.69
C LEU A 157 -14.30 -19.67 -25.75
N ILE A 158 -13.43 -20.56 -25.34
CA ILE A 158 -12.67 -21.47 -26.21
C ILE A 158 -13.08 -22.89 -25.89
N SER A 159 -13.42 -23.68 -26.93
CA SER A 159 -13.72 -25.11 -26.72
C SER A 159 -12.47 -25.89 -26.29
N LEU A 160 -12.65 -26.89 -25.45
CA LEU A 160 -11.55 -27.75 -25.00
C LEU A 160 -10.86 -28.48 -26.17
N THR A 161 -11.62 -28.84 -27.21
CA THR A 161 -11.07 -29.45 -28.41
C THR A 161 -10.10 -28.51 -29.11
N LYS A 162 -10.50 -27.26 -29.34
CA LYS A 162 -9.65 -26.26 -30.02
C LYS A 162 -8.43 -25.91 -29.18
N LEU A 163 -8.59 -25.83 -27.88
CA LEU A 163 -7.49 -25.60 -26.94
C LEU A 163 -6.44 -26.73 -27.03
N GLY A 164 -6.88 -28.00 -27.09
CA GLY A 164 -6.01 -29.16 -27.25
C GLY A 164 -5.24 -29.16 -28.59
N GLU A 165 -5.88 -28.77 -29.68
CA GLU A 165 -5.22 -28.63 -31.00
C GLU A 165 -4.08 -27.62 -30.96
N VAL A 166 -4.36 -26.43 -30.41
CA VAL A 166 -3.36 -25.35 -30.32
C VAL A 166 -2.24 -25.72 -29.34
N LEU A 167 -2.56 -26.38 -28.24
CA LEU A 167 -1.53 -26.89 -27.31
C LEU A 167 -0.57 -27.89 -27.97
N ALA A 168 -1.09 -28.79 -28.80
CA ALA A 168 -0.25 -29.74 -29.53
C ALA A 168 0.72 -29.01 -30.48
N THR A 169 0.21 -28.07 -31.29
CA THR A 169 1.04 -27.25 -32.19
C THR A 169 2.06 -26.40 -31.41
N TYR A 170 1.65 -25.83 -30.29
CA TYR A 170 2.54 -25.01 -29.44
C TYR A 170 3.69 -25.86 -28.84
N SER A 171 3.40 -27.07 -28.37
CA SER A 171 4.42 -27.98 -27.84
C SER A 171 5.43 -28.43 -28.89
N GLU A 172 5.05 -28.51 -30.16
CA GLU A 172 5.97 -28.78 -31.26
C GLU A 172 6.89 -27.58 -31.55
N MET A 173 6.39 -26.34 -31.41
CA MET A 173 7.17 -25.13 -31.60
C MET A 173 8.16 -24.87 -30.46
N PHE A 174 7.80 -25.23 -29.25
CA PHE A 174 8.60 -25.05 -28.03
C PHE A 174 8.84 -26.38 -27.31
N PRO A 175 9.64 -27.29 -27.88
CA PRO A 175 9.93 -28.59 -27.27
C PRO A 175 10.69 -28.38 -25.96
N SER A 176 10.42 -29.27 -24.98
CA SER A 176 11.16 -29.26 -23.72
C SER A 176 12.64 -29.55 -23.99
N SER A 177 13.48 -28.56 -23.84
CA SER A 177 14.92 -28.79 -23.90
C SER A 177 15.42 -29.22 -22.54
N SER A 178 16.00 -30.44 -22.47
CA SER A 178 16.89 -30.81 -21.38
C SER A 178 18.12 -29.91 -21.47
N GLU A 179 18.29 -29.05 -20.47
CA GLU A 179 19.42 -28.11 -20.29
C GLU A 179 19.53 -26.95 -21.28
N ILE A 180 18.87 -25.86 -20.96
CA ILE A 180 19.35 -24.54 -21.39
C ILE A 180 20.06 -23.91 -20.19
N VAL A 181 21.38 -24.00 -20.19
CA VAL A 181 22.24 -23.16 -19.35
C VAL A 181 22.18 -21.76 -19.95
N HIS A 182 21.36 -20.90 -19.39
CA HIS A 182 21.40 -19.50 -19.73
C HIS A 182 22.64 -18.85 -19.09
N ASP A 183 23.67 -18.65 -19.90
CA ASP A 183 24.72 -17.68 -19.62
C ASP A 183 24.08 -16.27 -19.80
N GLY A 184 23.33 -15.87 -18.78
CA GLY A 184 22.56 -14.62 -18.81
C GLY A 184 23.47 -13.43 -18.53
N ALA A 185 23.93 -12.76 -19.56
CA ALA A 185 24.27 -11.36 -19.41
C ALA A 185 23.03 -10.61 -18.88
N PRO A 186 23.18 -9.67 -17.93
CA PRO A 186 22.03 -8.94 -17.39
C PRO A 186 21.35 -8.15 -18.52
N LEU A 187 20.08 -8.45 -18.75
CA LEU A 187 19.27 -7.81 -19.78
C LEU A 187 18.86 -6.39 -19.42
N PHE A 188 19.18 -5.96 -18.22
CA PHE A 188 18.92 -4.63 -17.74
C PHE A 188 20.20 -3.88 -17.54
N ALA A 189 20.21 -2.63 -17.99
CA ALA A 189 21.19 -1.69 -17.49
C ALA A 189 21.11 -1.67 -15.95
N PRO A 190 22.24 -1.52 -15.27
CA PRO A 190 22.24 -1.55 -13.81
C PRO A 190 21.34 -0.45 -13.29
N LEU A 191 20.35 -0.74 -12.60
CA LEU A 191 19.68 0.08 -11.79
C LEU A 191 19.71 -0.01 -10.71
N GLN A 192 19.69 0.50 -10.32
CA GLN A 192 19.14 0.95 -10.07
C GLN A 192 18.79 1.67 -8.86
N GLU A 193 18.31 2.76 -8.98
CA GLU A 193 17.87 3.60 -7.91
C GLU A 193 16.39 3.92 -8.07
N VAL A 194 15.64 3.75 -6.99
CA VAL A 194 14.24 4.13 -6.88
C VAL A 194 14.07 4.82 -5.53
N SER A 195 13.19 5.79 -5.43
CA SER A 195 12.86 6.42 -4.16
C SER A 195 11.59 5.82 -3.58
N ALA A 196 11.59 5.53 -2.29
CA ALA A 196 10.36 5.20 -1.57
C ALA A 196 9.44 6.43 -1.57
N PRO A 197 8.13 6.26 -1.80
CA PRO A 197 7.18 7.37 -1.69
C PRO A 197 7.13 7.89 -0.26
N PRO A 198 6.71 9.14 -0.02
CA PRO A 198 6.55 9.69 1.33
C PRO A 198 5.66 8.82 2.21
N SER A 199 6.02 8.65 3.48
CA SER A 199 5.27 7.85 4.43
C SER A 199 3.89 8.45 4.70
N LYS A 200 2.84 7.73 4.28
CA LYS A 200 1.45 8.10 4.55
C LYS A 200 1.22 8.30 6.05
N SER A 201 1.76 7.42 6.86
CA SER A 201 1.59 7.44 8.32
C SER A 201 2.25 8.64 8.99
N TYR A 202 3.42 9.09 8.51
CA TYR A 202 4.02 10.33 8.96
C TYR A 202 3.27 11.54 8.43
N LEU A 203 2.90 11.54 7.16
CA LEU A 203 2.27 12.69 6.51
C LEU A 203 0.96 13.10 7.18
N HIS A 204 0.11 12.13 7.58
CA HIS A 204 -1.08 12.44 8.41
C HIS A 204 -0.72 13.22 9.68
N ARG A 205 0.35 12.80 10.37
CA ARG A 205 0.78 13.38 11.64
C ARG A 205 1.37 14.76 11.46
N GLU A 206 2.18 14.95 10.44
CA GLU A 206 2.83 16.22 10.14
C GLU A 206 1.84 17.29 9.69
N ILE A 207 0.85 16.93 8.85
CA ILE A 207 -0.25 17.81 8.48
C ILE A 207 -1.01 18.32 9.72
N ILE A 208 -1.28 17.42 10.68
CA ILE A 208 -1.96 17.78 11.92
C ILE A 208 -1.06 18.66 12.80
N ALA A 209 0.21 18.32 12.96
CA ALA A 209 1.15 19.11 13.76
C ALA A 209 1.37 20.53 13.18
N ALA A 210 1.46 20.64 11.86
CA ALA A 210 1.54 21.92 11.16
C ALA A 210 0.30 22.78 11.43
N MET A 211 -0.90 22.21 11.28
CA MET A 211 -2.15 22.88 11.62
C MET A 211 -2.15 23.41 13.07
N LEU A 212 -1.79 22.52 14.02
CA LEU A 212 -1.77 22.89 15.44
C LEU A 212 -0.70 23.95 15.78
N SER A 213 0.28 24.14 14.91
CA SER A 213 1.31 25.19 14.99
C SER A 213 0.95 26.47 14.23
N GLY A 214 -0.17 26.49 13.52
CA GLY A 214 -0.57 27.64 12.68
C GLY A 214 0.20 27.75 11.37
N HIS A 215 0.88 26.69 10.93
CA HIS A 215 1.57 26.63 9.65
C HIS A 215 0.69 25.99 8.57
N GLU A 216 0.74 26.56 7.37
CA GLU A 216 0.15 25.92 6.18
C GLU A 216 1.21 25.04 5.52
N LEU A 217 0.84 23.78 5.24
CA LEU A 217 1.61 22.89 4.37
C LEU A 217 1.04 22.97 2.97
N GLU A 218 1.91 23.11 1.98
CA GLU A 218 1.54 22.89 0.59
C GLU A 218 1.63 21.38 0.29
N LEU A 219 0.55 20.79 -0.17
CA LEU A 219 0.45 19.39 -0.52
C LEU A 219 0.29 19.24 -2.03
N ASP A 220 1.15 18.45 -2.67
CA ASP A 220 0.92 18.04 -4.04
C ASP A 220 -0.17 16.96 -4.07
N ALA A 221 -1.37 17.37 -4.49
CA ALA A 221 -2.53 16.47 -4.54
C ALA A 221 -2.41 15.37 -5.62
N GLN A 222 -1.50 15.51 -6.60
CA GLN A 222 -1.36 14.53 -7.67
C GLN A 222 -0.57 13.29 -7.22
N GLU A 223 0.29 13.42 -6.23
CA GLU A 223 1.12 12.33 -5.71
C GLU A 223 0.60 11.77 -4.38
N THR A 224 -0.60 12.14 -3.95
CA THR A 224 -1.08 11.89 -2.58
C THR A 224 -2.32 10.99 -2.55
N SER A 225 -2.37 10.09 -1.55
CA SER A 225 -3.52 9.19 -1.37
C SER A 225 -4.78 9.94 -0.93
N GLU A 226 -5.96 9.40 -1.26
CA GLU A 226 -7.26 9.96 -0.84
C GLU A 226 -7.39 10.14 0.68
N ASP A 227 -6.77 9.26 1.47
CA ASP A 227 -6.74 9.35 2.93
C ASP A 227 -6.01 10.63 3.39
N ILE A 228 -4.89 10.95 2.75
CA ILE A 228 -4.12 12.17 3.06
C ILE A 228 -4.89 13.41 2.62
N ILE A 229 -5.48 13.39 1.43
CA ILE A 229 -6.32 14.48 0.95
C ILE A 229 -7.47 14.75 1.93
N ALA A 230 -8.13 13.70 2.43
CA ALA A 230 -9.19 13.82 3.43
C ALA A 230 -8.69 14.49 4.73
N THR A 231 -7.50 14.12 5.21
CA THR A 231 -6.92 14.79 6.39
C THR A 231 -6.58 16.25 6.10
N TYR A 232 -5.95 16.53 4.98
CA TYR A 232 -5.54 17.88 4.59
C TYR A 232 -6.73 18.83 4.45
N GLU A 233 -7.80 18.42 3.77
CA GLU A 233 -9.00 19.23 3.61
C GLU A 233 -9.73 19.45 4.95
N ALA A 234 -9.83 18.41 5.79
CA ALA A 234 -10.41 18.54 7.12
C ALA A 234 -9.61 19.49 8.01
N VAL A 235 -8.28 19.41 7.97
CA VAL A 235 -7.36 20.30 8.68
C VAL A 235 -7.52 21.75 8.22
N LYS A 236 -7.64 22.02 6.91
CA LYS A 236 -7.91 23.37 6.38
C LYS A 236 -9.22 23.94 6.91
N ILE A 237 -10.27 23.13 6.97
CA ILE A 237 -11.56 23.57 7.54
C ILE A 237 -11.39 23.95 9.01
N ILE A 238 -10.70 23.11 9.80
CA ILE A 238 -10.44 23.40 11.21
C ILE A 238 -9.60 24.68 11.37
N SER A 239 -8.51 24.84 10.62
CA SER A 239 -7.63 26.01 10.66
C SER A 239 -8.37 27.31 10.37
N ASN A 240 -9.31 27.32 9.43
CA ASN A 240 -10.10 28.50 9.08
C ASN A 240 -11.06 28.95 10.20
N HIS A 241 -11.38 28.03 11.13
CA HIS A 241 -12.30 28.29 12.25
C HIS A 241 -11.57 28.45 13.59
N ALA A 242 -10.28 28.13 13.63
CA ALA A 242 -9.43 28.34 14.80
C ALA A 242 -8.61 29.63 14.63
N ASN A 243 -8.57 30.46 15.65
CA ASN A 243 -7.66 31.60 15.68
C ASN A 243 -6.38 31.23 16.41
N TYR A 244 -5.24 31.45 15.77
CA TYR A 244 -3.97 31.44 16.47
C TYR A 244 -3.71 32.80 17.09
N SER A 245 -3.49 32.86 18.39
CA SER A 245 -3.04 34.11 19.05
C SER A 245 -1.62 34.44 18.60
N ALA A 246 -1.23 35.70 18.72
CA ALA A 246 0.13 36.16 18.46
C ALA A 246 1.20 35.45 19.32
N LEU A 247 0.80 34.64 20.29
CA LEU A 247 1.65 33.85 21.17
C LEU A 247 1.68 32.34 20.74
N GLY A 248 1.10 31.97 19.60
CA GLY A 248 1.06 30.60 19.12
C GLY A 248 0.09 29.68 19.88
N THR A 249 -0.76 30.22 20.74
CA THR A 249 -1.83 29.48 21.41
C THR A 249 -3.08 29.46 20.56
N LEU A 250 -3.68 28.32 20.40
CA LEU A 250 -4.93 28.15 19.69
C LEU A 250 -6.07 28.70 20.59
N GLU A 251 -6.68 29.82 20.19
CA GLU A 251 -7.90 30.30 20.83
C GLU A 251 -9.10 29.92 19.96
N SER A 252 -10.09 29.26 20.56
CA SER A 252 -11.34 28.98 19.87
C SER A 252 -12.01 30.34 19.53
N ARG A 253 -12.19 30.62 18.24
CA ARG A 253 -13.07 31.68 17.83
C ARG A 253 -14.48 31.25 18.21
N ILE A 254 -15.20 32.07 18.98
CA ILE A 254 -16.64 31.93 19.08
C ILE A 254 -17.20 32.35 17.71
N VAL A 255 -17.21 31.43 16.78
CA VAL A 255 -17.99 31.53 15.56
C VAL A 255 -19.44 31.32 16.00
N SER A 256 -20.39 31.98 15.39
CA SER A 256 -21.80 31.92 15.77
C SER A 256 -22.25 30.47 15.97
N ALA A 257 -23.14 30.24 16.93
CA ALA A 257 -23.62 28.89 17.31
C ALA A 257 -24.29 28.08 16.19
N ASP A 258 -24.33 28.61 14.96
CA ASP A 258 -24.92 27.99 13.76
C ASP A 258 -23.87 27.38 12.79
N ASP A 259 -22.56 27.50 13.03
CA ASP A 259 -21.52 27.09 12.09
C ASP A 259 -20.85 25.74 12.52
N LYS A 260 -21.61 24.66 12.44
CA LYS A 260 -21.06 23.31 12.63
C LYS A 260 -20.12 22.94 11.49
N LEU A 261 -18.91 22.51 11.83
CA LEU A 261 -17.92 22.07 10.84
C LEU A 261 -18.36 20.76 10.16
N ILE A 262 -18.22 20.67 8.86
CA ILE A 262 -18.43 19.44 8.11
C ILE A 262 -17.07 18.92 7.65
N LEU A 263 -16.67 17.77 8.19
CA LEU A 263 -15.37 17.14 7.94
C LEU A 263 -15.57 15.83 7.17
N GLU A 264 -15.17 15.82 5.90
CA GLU A 264 -15.30 14.66 5.03
C GLU A 264 -14.11 13.69 5.25
N CYS A 265 -14.32 12.61 6.00
CA CYS A 265 -13.28 11.62 6.27
C CYS A 265 -13.09 10.60 5.14
N LYS A 266 -14.02 10.52 4.19
CA LYS A 266 -14.06 9.45 3.19
C LYS A 266 -13.96 8.07 3.86
N GLU A 267 -12.96 7.24 3.50
CA GLU A 267 -12.67 5.96 4.14
C GLU A 267 -11.48 5.99 5.12
N SER A 268 -10.91 7.18 5.35
CA SER A 268 -9.73 7.37 6.17
C SER A 268 -10.00 7.22 7.68
N GLY A 269 -9.63 6.08 8.23
CA GLY A 269 -9.66 5.86 9.68
C GLY A 269 -8.72 6.75 10.47
N SER A 270 -7.57 7.12 9.89
CA SER A 270 -6.59 8.02 10.50
C SER A 270 -7.17 9.43 10.65
N THR A 271 -7.79 9.96 9.58
CA THR A 271 -8.45 11.28 9.60
C THR A 271 -9.47 11.36 10.74
N LEU A 272 -10.41 10.40 10.81
CA LEU A 272 -11.44 10.38 11.83
C LEU A 272 -10.86 10.28 13.25
N ARG A 273 -10.00 9.29 13.47
CA ARG A 273 -9.51 8.94 14.82
C ARG A 273 -8.52 9.94 15.38
N PHE A 274 -7.80 10.66 14.51
CA PHE A 274 -6.90 11.73 14.96
C PHE A 274 -7.64 13.03 15.18
N LEU A 275 -8.54 13.41 14.27
CA LEU A 275 -9.19 14.71 14.35
C LEU A 275 -10.35 14.76 15.36
N LEU A 276 -11.04 13.66 15.65
CA LEU A 276 -12.14 13.65 16.61
C LEU A 276 -11.72 14.12 18.02
N PRO A 277 -10.62 13.61 18.63
CA PRO A 277 -10.14 14.14 19.91
C PRO A 277 -9.64 15.59 19.82
N ILE A 278 -9.03 15.97 18.69
CA ILE A 278 -8.52 17.34 18.50
C ILE A 278 -9.70 18.32 18.47
N VAL A 279 -10.73 18.04 17.69
CA VAL A 279 -11.94 18.85 17.62
C VAL A 279 -12.60 18.99 18.99
N ALA A 280 -12.63 17.90 19.78
CA ALA A 280 -13.12 17.89 21.16
C ALA A 280 -12.26 18.79 22.07
N ALA A 281 -10.94 18.74 21.96
CA ALA A 281 -10.02 19.55 22.73
C ALA A 281 -10.09 21.03 22.38
N LEU A 282 -10.39 21.34 21.11
CA LEU A 282 -10.60 22.71 20.63
C LEU A 282 -11.99 23.26 20.94
N GLY A 283 -12.89 22.43 21.45
CA GLY A 283 -14.28 22.82 21.77
C GLY A 283 -15.11 23.20 20.52
N LEU A 284 -14.81 22.59 19.38
CA LEU A 284 -15.50 22.86 18.12
C LEU A 284 -16.65 21.88 17.92
N ASP A 285 -17.76 22.38 17.38
CA ASP A 285 -18.87 21.54 16.93
C ASP A 285 -18.60 21.05 15.51
N ALA A 286 -18.60 19.73 15.31
CA ALA A 286 -18.32 19.15 14.01
C ALA A 286 -19.18 17.93 13.68
N GLU A 287 -19.33 17.68 12.38
CA GLU A 287 -19.86 16.46 11.82
C GLU A 287 -18.84 15.80 10.92
N PHE A 288 -18.42 14.61 11.30
CA PHE A 288 -17.54 13.75 10.52
C PHE A 288 -18.38 12.88 9.59
N LYS A 289 -18.26 13.12 8.29
CA LYS A 289 -18.93 12.31 7.27
C LYS A 289 -18.04 11.15 6.85
N LEU A 290 -18.60 9.97 6.96
CA LEU A 290 -17.92 8.71 6.71
C LEU A 290 -18.50 8.05 5.47
N THR A 291 -17.63 7.43 4.65
CA THR A 291 -18.05 6.65 3.49
C THR A 291 -17.52 5.21 3.58
N GLY A 292 -18.05 4.36 2.73
CA GLY A 292 -17.61 2.98 2.60
C GLY A 292 -17.57 2.21 3.92
N ARG A 293 -16.53 1.44 4.11
CA ARG A 293 -16.33 0.57 5.27
C ARG A 293 -15.91 1.30 6.55
N LEU A 294 -15.58 2.60 6.48
CA LEU A 294 -15.21 3.36 7.67
C LEU A 294 -16.35 3.41 8.72
N ARG A 295 -17.58 3.38 8.25
CA ARG A 295 -18.79 3.35 9.12
C ARG A 295 -18.87 2.12 10.03
N GLU A 296 -18.26 1.01 9.62
CA GLU A 296 -18.27 -0.26 10.33
C GLU A 296 -17.06 -0.41 11.27
N ARG A 297 -16.07 0.48 11.15
CA ARG A 297 -14.86 0.39 11.97
C ARG A 297 -15.16 0.78 13.41
N PRO A 298 -14.61 0.05 14.40
CA PRO A 298 -14.87 0.33 15.80
C PRO A 298 -14.40 1.73 16.20
N MET A 299 -15.23 2.44 16.97
CA MET A 299 -14.97 3.77 17.51
C MET A 299 -15.44 3.91 18.98
N GLN A 300 -16.18 2.91 19.48
CA GLN A 300 -16.90 3.03 20.75
C GLN A 300 -15.99 3.29 21.94
N GLN A 301 -14.80 2.70 21.97
CA GLN A 301 -13.86 2.92 23.07
C GLN A 301 -13.39 4.38 23.12
N LEU A 302 -13.01 4.96 21.96
CA LEU A 302 -12.58 6.35 21.88
C LEU A 302 -13.75 7.30 22.24
N ILE A 303 -14.93 7.07 21.67
CA ILE A 303 -16.14 7.86 21.95
C ILE A 303 -16.43 7.87 23.46
N SER A 304 -16.45 6.71 24.10
CA SER A 304 -16.72 6.60 25.54
C SER A 304 -15.73 7.35 26.41
N GLN A 305 -14.44 7.39 26.01
CA GLN A 305 -13.44 8.18 26.73
C GLN A 305 -13.71 9.68 26.56
N LEU A 306 -14.00 10.15 25.35
CA LEU A 306 -14.30 11.57 25.10
C LEU A 306 -15.58 12.01 25.82
N GLU A 307 -16.62 11.17 25.85
CA GLU A 307 -17.88 11.46 26.56
C GLU A 307 -17.68 11.56 28.09
N ARG A 308 -16.84 10.71 28.69
CA ARG A 308 -16.47 10.81 30.10
C ARG A 308 -15.82 12.14 30.44
N HIS A 309 -15.17 12.75 29.48
CA HIS A 309 -14.48 14.02 29.63
C HIS A 309 -15.28 15.24 29.13
N GLY A 310 -16.58 15.05 28.83
CA GLY A 310 -17.52 16.14 28.57
C GLY A 310 -17.89 16.37 27.10
N ALA A 311 -17.42 15.53 26.18
CA ALA A 311 -17.93 15.53 24.81
C ALA A 311 -19.36 14.97 24.75
N ASN A 312 -20.17 15.51 23.84
CA ASN A 312 -21.46 14.93 23.47
C ASN A 312 -21.36 14.42 22.03
N ILE A 313 -21.36 13.11 21.86
CA ILE A 313 -21.12 12.47 20.56
C ILE A 313 -22.38 11.70 20.16
N THR A 314 -22.84 11.93 18.94
CA THR A 314 -23.99 11.23 18.36
C THR A 314 -23.61 10.60 17.04
N ILE A 315 -24.09 9.40 16.81
CA ILE A 315 -23.94 8.67 15.55
C ILE A 315 -25.29 8.67 14.85
N SER A 316 -25.34 9.21 13.64
CA SER A 316 -26.56 9.24 12.83
C SER A 316 -26.84 7.87 12.18
N ASP A 317 -28.09 7.68 11.73
CA ASP A 317 -28.47 6.48 10.96
C ASP A 317 -27.67 6.33 9.66
N SER A 318 -27.15 7.42 9.10
CA SER A 318 -26.23 7.42 7.96
C SER A 318 -24.79 7.01 8.30
N GLY A 319 -24.49 6.84 9.61
CA GLY A 319 -23.15 6.52 10.11
C GLY A 319 -22.25 7.72 10.33
N SER A 320 -22.69 8.96 10.07
CA SER A 320 -21.92 10.17 10.40
C SER A 320 -21.79 10.35 11.91
N ILE A 321 -20.63 10.80 12.37
CA ILE A 321 -20.35 11.10 13.77
C ILE A 321 -20.39 12.61 13.99
N SER A 322 -21.30 13.06 14.86
CA SER A 322 -21.40 14.46 15.30
C SER A 322 -20.86 14.60 16.70
N ILE A 323 -20.05 15.64 16.90
CA ILE A 323 -19.51 16.01 18.22
C ILE A 323 -19.87 17.45 18.56
N SER A 324 -20.22 17.68 19.82
CA SER A 324 -20.29 18.99 20.44
C SER A 324 -19.74 18.90 21.86
N VAL A 325 -19.31 20.01 22.41
CA VAL A 325 -18.77 20.07 23.77
C VAL A 325 -19.50 21.17 24.56
N SER A 326 -20.14 20.79 25.67
CA SER A 326 -20.96 21.69 26.50
C SER A 326 -20.16 22.80 27.19
N SER A 327 -18.87 22.59 27.41
CA SER A 327 -17.88 23.54 27.86
C SER A 327 -16.91 23.79 26.71
N SER A 328 -16.26 24.92 26.66
CA SER A 328 -15.38 25.32 25.56
C SER A 328 -14.36 24.24 25.10
N HIS A 329 -14.20 23.15 25.84
CA HIS A 329 -13.31 22.01 25.52
C HIS A 329 -13.60 20.84 26.47
N ILE A 330 -13.11 19.63 26.11
CA ILE A 330 -13.12 18.47 27.02
C ILE A 330 -12.22 18.71 28.24
N THR A 331 -12.52 18.02 29.35
CA THR A 331 -11.72 18.16 30.58
C THR A 331 -10.47 17.29 30.54
N PRO A 332 -9.31 17.78 31.07
CA PRO A 332 -8.14 16.92 31.29
C PRO A 332 -8.43 15.83 32.32
N GLY A 333 -7.60 14.80 32.36
CA GLY A 333 -7.73 13.69 33.32
C GLY A 333 -7.19 12.37 32.79
N GLU A 334 -7.76 11.28 33.28
CA GLU A 334 -7.29 9.92 32.95
C GLU A 334 -8.16 9.28 31.86
N PHE A 335 -7.51 8.90 30.76
CA PHE A 335 -8.07 8.17 29.63
C PHE A 335 -7.59 6.73 29.68
N ASP A 336 -8.48 5.79 29.93
CA ASP A 336 -8.17 4.41 30.25
C ASP A 336 -8.69 3.43 29.21
N PHE A 337 -7.79 2.58 28.68
CA PHE A 337 -8.08 1.60 27.64
C PHE A 337 -7.65 0.20 28.05
N ALA A 338 -8.60 -0.71 28.08
CA ALA A 338 -8.34 -2.14 28.22
C ALA A 338 -8.32 -2.78 26.82
N ASN A 339 -7.14 -3.09 26.28
CA ASN A 339 -6.97 -3.62 24.91
C ASN A 339 -7.65 -2.73 23.82
N PRO A 340 -7.07 -1.59 23.50
CA PRO A 340 -7.65 -0.71 22.48
C PRO A 340 -7.70 -1.40 21.11
N GLU A 341 -8.85 -1.31 20.46
CA GLU A 341 -9.09 -1.89 19.13
C GLU A 341 -8.25 -1.20 18.03
N SER A 342 -7.64 -0.06 18.35
CA SER A 342 -6.77 0.68 17.44
C SER A 342 -5.79 1.58 18.21
N SER A 343 -4.51 1.48 17.85
CA SER A 343 -3.46 2.42 18.31
C SER A 343 -3.71 3.87 17.88
N GLN A 344 -4.56 4.10 16.87
CA GLN A 344 -4.93 5.44 16.41
C GLN A 344 -5.74 6.22 17.45
N TYR A 345 -6.42 5.57 18.40
CA TYR A 345 -7.11 6.24 19.51
C TYR A 345 -6.10 6.96 20.39
N ILE A 346 -5.01 6.26 20.72
CA ILE A 346 -3.92 6.80 21.52
C ILE A 346 -3.24 7.96 20.79
N SER A 347 -2.92 7.77 19.49
CA SER A 347 -2.32 8.81 18.66
C SER A 347 -3.18 10.08 18.57
N GLY A 348 -4.49 9.95 18.39
CA GLY A 348 -5.41 11.10 18.36
C GLY A 348 -5.47 11.85 19.69
N LEU A 349 -5.50 11.13 20.82
CA LEU A 349 -5.46 11.75 22.15
C LEU A 349 -4.10 12.42 22.42
N LEU A 350 -2.99 11.83 22.00
CA LEU A 350 -1.66 12.43 22.14
C LEU A 350 -1.55 13.78 21.43
N PHE A 351 -2.24 13.98 20.29
CA PHE A 351 -2.32 15.29 19.66
C PHE A 351 -3.25 16.28 20.39
N ALA A 352 -4.32 15.77 20.99
CA ALA A 352 -5.36 16.60 21.57
C ALA A 352 -5.03 17.10 22.99
N LEU A 353 -4.53 16.19 23.85
CA LEU A 353 -4.38 16.45 25.28
C LEU A 353 -3.37 17.54 25.66
N PRO A 354 -2.27 17.78 24.91
CA PRO A 354 -1.38 18.92 25.16
C PRO A 354 -2.06 20.29 25.08
N LEU A 355 -3.18 20.40 24.35
CA LEU A 355 -3.95 21.63 24.19
C LEU A 355 -4.80 22.00 25.42
N LEU A 356 -5.08 21.05 26.30
CA LEU A 356 -5.99 21.22 27.42
C LEU A 356 -5.34 22.02 28.57
N ASN A 357 -6.19 22.71 29.34
CA ASN A 357 -5.75 23.46 30.51
C ASN A 357 -5.61 22.52 31.75
N GLY A 358 -4.62 21.67 31.72
CA GLY A 358 -4.29 20.72 32.79
C GLY A 358 -3.72 19.41 32.28
N ASP A 359 -3.06 18.70 33.17
CA ASP A 359 -2.36 17.47 32.85
C ASP A 359 -3.33 16.31 32.62
N SER A 360 -2.95 15.40 31.73
CA SER A 360 -3.70 14.20 31.39
C SER A 360 -2.82 12.96 31.40
N VAL A 361 -3.44 11.81 31.59
CA VAL A 361 -2.76 10.51 31.56
C VAL A 361 -3.53 9.58 30.62
N ILE A 362 -2.83 8.92 29.72
CA ILE A 362 -3.39 7.81 28.95
C ILE A 362 -2.82 6.52 29.50
N ARG A 363 -3.69 5.58 29.90
CA ARG A 363 -3.32 4.23 30.32
C ARG A 363 -3.83 3.22 29.31
N VAL A 364 -2.95 2.31 28.91
CA VAL A 364 -3.31 1.18 28.05
C VAL A 364 -2.91 -0.09 28.76
N HIS A 365 -3.89 -0.87 29.18
CA HIS A 365 -3.65 -2.14 29.84
C HIS A 365 -3.38 -3.26 28.84
N ASN A 366 -2.54 -4.19 29.23
CA ASN A 366 -2.06 -5.33 28.46
C ASN A 366 -1.19 -4.90 27.26
N ASN A 367 -1.47 -5.40 26.07
CA ASN A 367 -0.66 -5.14 24.88
C ASN A 367 -1.17 -3.92 24.12
N LEU A 368 -0.27 -3.05 23.71
CA LEU A 368 -0.54 -2.02 22.71
C LEU A 368 -0.07 -2.53 21.35
N GLU A 369 -1.00 -3.17 20.63
CA GLU A 369 -0.73 -3.61 19.25
C GLU A 369 -0.37 -2.41 18.37
N SER A 370 0.53 -2.63 17.41
CA SER A 370 0.99 -1.57 16.51
C SER A 370 1.56 -0.33 17.25
N SER A 371 2.25 -0.55 18.37
CA SER A 371 2.85 0.52 19.20
C SER A 371 3.81 1.41 18.41
N ALA A 372 4.44 0.92 17.34
CA ALA A 372 5.29 1.71 16.44
C ALA A 372 4.57 2.96 15.91
N TYR A 373 3.28 2.86 15.57
CA TYR A 373 2.51 4.01 15.10
C TYR A 373 2.27 5.07 16.20
N VAL A 374 2.19 4.65 17.47
CA VAL A 374 2.15 5.58 18.60
C VAL A 374 3.51 6.26 18.77
N MET A 375 4.60 5.51 18.61
CA MET A 375 5.96 6.07 18.67
C MET A 375 6.22 7.07 17.53
N MET A 376 5.69 6.84 16.32
CA MET A 376 5.72 7.84 15.25
C MET A 376 4.96 9.13 15.63
N THR A 377 3.85 9.01 16.37
CA THR A 377 3.12 10.18 16.88
C THR A 377 3.98 10.94 17.87
N ILE A 378 4.63 10.26 18.81
CA ILE A 378 5.52 10.89 19.79
C ILE A 378 6.70 11.58 19.09
N ASP A 379 7.29 10.96 18.07
CA ASP A 379 8.38 11.55 17.28
C ASP A 379 7.96 12.88 16.65
N VAL A 380 6.78 12.94 16.02
CA VAL A 380 6.25 14.18 15.42
C VAL A 380 5.92 15.22 16.48
N LEU A 381 5.38 14.80 17.64
CA LEU A 381 5.12 15.68 18.78
C LEU A 381 6.41 16.30 19.33
N GLU A 382 7.44 15.50 19.57
CA GLU A 382 8.75 15.96 20.03
C GLU A 382 9.37 16.97 19.06
N LYS A 383 9.34 16.68 17.75
CA LYS A 383 9.78 17.59 16.69
C LYS A 383 8.96 18.89 16.64
N SER A 384 7.71 18.84 17.11
CA SER A 384 6.83 20.01 17.25
C SER A 384 6.92 20.70 18.61
N GLY A 385 7.90 20.36 19.43
CA GLY A 385 8.12 20.98 20.73
C GLY A 385 7.21 20.47 21.86
N ILE A 386 6.36 19.49 21.59
CA ILE A 386 5.47 18.87 22.58
C ILE A 386 6.19 17.74 23.31
N LYS A 387 6.11 17.74 24.64
CA LYS A 387 6.72 16.72 25.50
C LYS A 387 5.67 15.77 26.02
N VAL A 388 5.95 14.48 25.86
CA VAL A 388 5.16 13.37 26.40
C VAL A 388 6.09 12.45 27.14
N ASP A 389 5.87 12.30 28.44
CA ASP A 389 6.59 11.32 29.25
C ASP A 389 5.86 9.97 29.17
N TYR A 390 6.55 8.92 28.83
CA TYR A 390 5.93 7.60 28.75
C TYR A 390 6.78 6.50 29.38
N SER A 391 6.09 5.48 29.86
CA SER A 391 6.70 4.26 30.35
C SER A 391 5.87 3.05 29.94
N HIS A 392 6.51 1.92 29.77
CA HIS A 392 5.82 0.67 29.48
C HIS A 392 6.39 -0.50 30.26
N THR A 393 5.53 -1.44 30.57
CA THR A 393 5.84 -2.75 31.13
C THR A 393 5.19 -3.82 30.24
N SER A 394 5.38 -5.10 30.54
CA SER A 394 4.66 -6.18 29.87
C SER A 394 3.15 -6.18 30.09
N LYS A 395 2.62 -5.30 30.96
CA LYS A 395 1.20 -5.27 31.32
C LYS A 395 0.53 -3.93 31.06
N GLU A 396 1.28 -2.86 30.86
CA GLU A 396 0.72 -1.52 30.79
C GLU A 396 1.65 -0.56 30.05
N TRP A 397 1.04 0.34 29.28
CA TRP A 397 1.64 1.57 28.76
C TRP A 397 1.01 2.76 29.47
N VAL A 398 1.82 3.71 29.91
CA VAL A 398 1.38 4.95 30.56
C VAL A 398 2.02 6.11 29.83
N PHE A 399 1.20 7.06 29.38
CA PHE A 399 1.64 8.31 28.79
C PHE A 399 1.16 9.46 29.68
N ASN A 400 2.10 10.28 30.16
CA ASN A 400 1.81 11.47 30.95
C ASN A 400 1.97 12.69 30.05
N ILE A 401 0.92 13.47 29.92
CA ILE A 401 0.83 14.61 29.02
C ILE A 401 0.59 15.86 29.83
N HIS A 402 1.53 16.79 29.82
CA HIS A 402 1.33 18.11 30.40
C HIS A 402 0.40 18.92 29.52
N GLY A 403 -0.54 19.61 30.12
CA GLY A 403 -1.42 20.54 29.40
C GLY A 403 -0.75 21.89 29.11
N ASN A 404 -1.49 22.78 28.43
CA ASN A 404 -1.04 24.12 28.04
C ASN A 404 0.29 24.13 27.25
N GLN A 405 0.53 23.09 26.45
CA GLN A 405 1.68 23.07 25.56
C GLN A 405 1.35 23.76 24.23
N THR A 406 2.35 24.37 23.62
CA THR A 406 2.22 25.07 22.34
C THR A 406 2.99 24.31 21.30
N TYR A 407 2.34 24.00 20.19
CA TYR A 407 2.96 23.38 19.02
C TYR A 407 3.85 24.40 18.31
N ASN A 408 5.03 23.98 17.94
CA ASN A 408 6.00 24.74 17.17
C ASN A 408 6.56 23.84 16.08
N PHE A 409 5.79 23.67 15.00
CA PHE A 409 6.19 22.85 13.87
C PHE A 409 7.34 23.53 13.12
N THR A 410 8.38 22.77 12.83
CA THR A 410 9.44 23.15 11.91
C THR A 410 9.28 22.34 10.65
N ASP A 411 9.60 22.92 9.50
CA ASP A 411 9.54 22.22 8.23
C ASP A 411 10.32 20.90 8.30
N ILE A 412 9.60 19.79 8.13
CA ILE A 412 10.16 18.44 8.28
C ILE A 412 9.98 17.72 6.94
N ALA A 413 11.05 17.20 6.42
CA ALA A 413 10.98 16.32 5.27
C ALA A 413 10.39 14.96 5.69
N VAL A 414 9.30 14.57 5.04
CA VAL A 414 8.65 13.28 5.29
C VAL A 414 9.55 12.15 4.80
N GLU A 415 9.91 11.24 5.69
CA GLU A 415 10.68 10.05 5.32
C GLU A 415 9.88 9.10 4.43
N GLY A 416 10.59 8.25 3.69
CA GLY A 416 9.97 7.26 2.82
C GLY A 416 9.16 6.22 3.60
N ASP A 417 8.15 5.70 2.93
CA ASP A 417 7.19 4.73 3.47
C ASP A 417 7.78 3.33 3.46
N TRP A 418 8.07 2.77 4.64
CA TRP A 418 8.63 1.44 4.79
C TRP A 418 7.66 0.32 4.40
N SER A 419 6.35 0.52 4.54
CA SER A 419 5.34 -0.44 4.07
C SER A 419 5.38 -0.55 2.54
N ASN A 420 5.43 0.58 1.83
CA ASN A 420 5.60 0.61 0.37
C ASN A 420 7.00 0.14 -0.06
N ALA A 421 8.05 0.50 0.68
CA ALA A 421 9.42 0.06 0.41
C ALA A 421 9.56 -1.47 0.47
N ALA A 422 8.76 -2.18 1.28
CA ALA A 422 8.77 -3.64 1.35
C ALA A 422 8.51 -4.29 -0.02
N PHE A 423 7.62 -3.72 -0.84
CA PHE A 423 7.37 -4.20 -2.21
C PHE A 423 8.57 -3.95 -3.13
N LEU A 424 9.23 -2.79 -2.99
CA LEU A 424 10.44 -2.48 -3.75
C LEU A 424 11.61 -3.38 -3.34
N LEU A 425 11.75 -3.65 -2.04
CA LEU A 425 12.74 -4.60 -1.51
C LEU A 425 12.50 -6.00 -2.07
N ALA A 426 11.25 -6.47 -2.05
CA ALA A 426 10.88 -7.76 -2.65
C ALA A 426 11.23 -7.80 -4.15
N LEU A 427 10.97 -6.71 -4.89
CA LEU A 427 11.37 -6.61 -6.30
C LEU A 427 12.89 -6.77 -6.47
N GLY A 428 13.71 -6.17 -5.62
CA GLY A 428 15.16 -6.33 -5.64
C GLY A 428 15.63 -7.75 -5.29
N VAL A 429 14.95 -8.41 -4.32
CA VAL A 429 15.26 -9.81 -3.94
C VAL A 429 15.05 -10.76 -5.11
N PHE A 430 13.93 -10.62 -5.83
CA PHE A 430 13.57 -11.49 -6.95
C PHE A 430 14.10 -10.98 -8.30
N GLY A 431 14.75 -9.82 -8.32
CA GLY A 431 15.39 -9.25 -9.48
C GLY A 431 16.64 -9.99 -9.94
N LYS A 432 17.29 -9.48 -10.99
CA LYS A 432 18.57 -9.99 -11.48
C LYS A 432 19.76 -9.12 -11.07
N VAL A 433 19.50 -7.91 -10.65
CA VAL A 433 20.52 -6.90 -10.30
C VAL A 433 20.19 -6.27 -8.95
N PRO A 434 21.17 -5.78 -8.21
CA PRO A 434 20.90 -5.05 -6.97
C PRO A 434 20.03 -3.82 -7.23
N LEU A 435 19.13 -3.56 -6.29
CA LEU A 435 18.25 -2.38 -6.30
C LEU A 435 18.62 -1.49 -5.12
N ARG A 436 18.87 -0.21 -5.37
CA ARG A 436 18.96 0.82 -4.34
C ARG A 436 17.62 1.49 -4.16
N ILE A 437 17.18 1.58 -2.91
CA ILE A 437 15.96 2.30 -2.55
C ILE A 437 16.36 3.49 -1.70
N ASN A 438 16.13 4.69 -2.23
CA ASN A 438 16.40 5.96 -1.58
C ASN A 438 15.23 6.42 -0.72
N ASN A 439 15.42 7.49 0.06
CA ASN A 439 14.44 8.07 0.96
C ASN A 439 14.01 7.11 2.10
N LEU A 440 14.93 6.30 2.58
CA LEU A 440 14.71 5.37 3.69
C LEU A 440 15.71 5.67 4.82
N PRO A 441 15.44 6.67 5.67
CA PRO A 441 16.35 7.01 6.76
C PRO A 441 16.48 5.87 7.77
N LEU A 442 17.67 5.77 8.34
CA LEU A 442 18.06 4.77 9.32
C LEU A 442 18.74 5.45 10.52
N PRO A 443 18.18 5.32 11.72
CA PRO A 443 17.00 4.54 12.09
C PRO A 443 15.67 5.24 11.73
N SER A 444 14.57 4.50 11.60
CA SER A 444 13.20 4.99 11.48
C SER A 444 12.34 4.49 12.64
N LYS A 445 11.28 5.23 12.98
CA LYS A 445 10.25 4.81 13.94
C LYS A 445 9.13 3.98 13.31
N GLN A 446 9.10 3.88 11.98
CA GLN A 446 8.14 3.01 11.28
C GLN A 446 8.43 1.54 11.64
N GLY A 447 7.40 0.81 12.10
CA GLY A 447 7.55 -0.59 12.50
C GLY A 447 8.00 -1.49 11.35
N ASP A 448 7.60 -1.13 10.13
CA ASP A 448 7.85 -1.88 8.90
C ASP A 448 9.33 -1.89 8.45
N ILE A 449 10.19 -1.06 9.07
CA ILE A 449 11.66 -1.20 8.92
C ILE A 449 12.13 -2.63 9.24
N LYS A 450 11.34 -3.37 10.02
CA LYS A 450 11.59 -4.77 10.38
C LYS A 450 11.69 -5.70 9.16
N VAL A 451 11.18 -5.28 8.01
CA VAL A 451 11.35 -6.00 6.74
C VAL A 451 12.82 -6.29 6.44
N LEU A 452 13.74 -5.41 6.82
CA LEU A 452 15.18 -5.61 6.59
C LEU A 452 15.72 -6.80 7.39
N ASP A 453 15.32 -6.93 8.65
CA ASP A 453 15.74 -8.05 9.50
C ASP A 453 15.14 -9.36 8.98
N LEU A 454 13.86 -9.33 8.54
CA LEU A 454 13.21 -10.48 7.92
C LEU A 454 13.92 -10.93 6.65
N LEU A 455 14.34 -10.00 5.79
CA LEU A 455 15.08 -10.31 4.58
C LEU A 455 16.45 -10.96 4.90
N GLU A 456 17.16 -10.45 5.91
CA GLU A 456 18.41 -11.02 6.39
C GLU A 456 18.22 -12.43 6.96
N ASP A 457 17.14 -12.66 7.73
CA ASP A 457 16.77 -13.97 8.26
C ASP A 457 16.44 -14.95 7.11
N PHE A 458 15.82 -14.47 6.02
CA PHE A 458 15.63 -15.26 4.80
C PHE A 458 16.93 -15.52 4.02
N GLY A 459 18.06 -14.94 4.45
CA GLY A 459 19.37 -15.10 3.80
C GLY A 459 19.60 -14.12 2.64
N VAL A 460 18.81 -13.07 2.54
CA VAL A 460 19.00 -11.99 1.57
C VAL A 460 20.11 -11.06 2.05
N LYS A 461 21.01 -10.69 1.15
CA LYS A 461 22.02 -9.66 1.42
C LYS A 461 21.38 -8.30 1.31
N VAL A 462 21.47 -7.51 2.39
CA VAL A 462 21.01 -6.12 2.47
C VAL A 462 22.16 -5.24 2.95
N ASN A 463 22.38 -4.09 2.30
CA ASN A 463 23.28 -3.07 2.81
C ASN A 463 22.45 -1.84 3.21
N ARG A 464 22.74 -1.29 4.38
CA ARG A 464 22.04 -0.15 4.97
C ARG A 464 22.97 1.04 4.99
N TYR A 465 22.52 2.18 4.46
CA TYR A 465 23.29 3.42 4.43
C TYR A 465 22.49 4.53 5.13
N SER A 466 23.07 5.07 6.19
CA SER A 466 22.58 6.27 6.86
C SER A 466 23.49 7.44 6.50
N ASP A 467 22.94 8.60 6.21
CA ASP A 467 23.73 9.80 6.13
C ASP A 467 23.88 10.39 7.54
N MET A 468 25.12 10.56 7.99
CA MET A 468 25.40 11.17 9.30
C MET A 468 25.17 12.69 9.31
N LEU A 469 25.05 13.32 8.14
CA LEU A 469 24.85 14.76 8.00
C LEU A 469 23.39 15.12 7.73
N ASP A 470 22.64 14.21 7.13
CA ASP A 470 21.21 14.34 6.91
C ASP A 470 20.48 13.09 7.41
N VAL A 471 19.88 13.20 8.59
CA VAL A 471 19.14 12.09 9.23
C VAL A 471 17.92 11.65 8.43
N ASN A 472 17.47 12.45 7.46
CA ASN A 472 16.39 12.09 6.56
C ASN A 472 16.88 11.44 5.27
N ALA A 473 18.19 11.49 4.99
CA ALA A 473 18.81 10.86 3.84
C ALA A 473 19.34 9.48 4.22
N GLY A 474 18.68 8.44 3.76
CA GLY A 474 19.12 7.07 3.91
C GLY A 474 18.72 6.24 2.71
N CYS A 475 19.46 5.18 2.46
CA CYS A 475 19.10 4.25 1.39
C CYS A 475 19.46 2.81 1.77
N VAL A 476 18.81 1.88 1.08
CA VAL A 476 19.01 0.45 1.25
C VAL A 476 19.31 -0.18 -0.10
N ASP A 477 20.43 -0.91 -0.18
CA ASP A 477 20.69 -1.81 -1.31
C ASP A 477 20.23 -3.21 -0.96
N VAL A 478 19.38 -3.77 -1.79
CA VAL A 478 18.94 -5.17 -1.70
C VAL A 478 19.50 -5.96 -2.89
N PHE A 479 19.97 -7.16 -2.61
CA PHE A 479 20.63 -8.00 -3.60
C PHE A 479 19.77 -9.20 -3.98
N PRO A 480 19.77 -9.59 -5.27
CA PRO A 480 19.06 -10.76 -5.73
C PRO A 480 19.43 -12.01 -4.93
N CYS A 481 18.43 -12.77 -4.54
CA CYS A 481 18.60 -14.01 -3.80
C CYS A 481 17.97 -15.20 -4.55
N LYS A 482 18.78 -16.16 -4.94
CA LYS A 482 18.31 -17.33 -5.72
C LYS A 482 17.54 -18.36 -4.88
N LYS A 483 17.75 -18.37 -3.57
CA LYS A 483 17.15 -19.34 -2.65
C LYS A 483 17.00 -18.71 -1.27
N LEU A 484 15.77 -18.52 -0.85
CA LEU A 484 15.45 -18.03 0.48
C LEU A 484 15.57 -19.16 1.52
N SER A 485 16.05 -18.81 2.71
CA SER A 485 16.06 -19.71 3.86
C SER A 485 14.65 -19.87 4.44
N ALA A 486 14.32 -21.03 4.96
CA ALA A 486 13.05 -21.21 5.65
C ALA A 486 13.08 -20.59 7.04
N ILE A 487 12.03 -19.87 7.40
CA ILE A 487 11.80 -19.33 8.76
C ILE A 487 10.64 -20.12 9.38
N ASN A 488 10.76 -20.49 10.65
CA ASN A 488 9.75 -21.30 11.33
C ASN A 488 8.49 -20.51 11.70
N SER A 489 8.64 -19.23 12.09
CA SER A 489 7.54 -18.36 12.47
C SER A 489 7.98 -16.90 12.44
N ILE A 490 7.04 -16.00 12.18
CA ILE A 490 7.21 -14.54 12.22
C ILE A 490 6.14 -13.98 13.14
N ASP A 491 6.54 -13.17 14.11
CA ASP A 491 5.61 -12.37 14.90
C ASP A 491 5.43 -11.01 14.23
N ALA A 492 4.27 -10.81 13.60
CA ALA A 492 3.92 -9.60 12.86
C ALA A 492 3.15 -8.57 13.70
N SER A 493 3.00 -8.77 15.01
CA SER A 493 2.20 -7.87 15.88
C SER A 493 2.71 -6.43 15.93
N GLY A 494 4.00 -6.22 15.67
CA GLY A 494 4.64 -4.89 15.64
C GLY A 494 4.64 -4.20 14.27
N PHE A 495 4.33 -4.91 13.18
CA PHE A 495 4.38 -4.43 11.80
C PHE A 495 3.28 -5.09 10.95
N PRO A 496 2.01 -4.76 11.24
CA PRO A 496 0.85 -5.45 10.63
C PRO A 496 0.68 -5.18 9.13
N ASP A 497 1.37 -4.22 8.56
CA ASP A 497 1.29 -3.84 7.14
C ASP A 497 2.32 -4.59 6.27
N LEU A 498 3.22 -5.40 6.87
CA LEU A 498 4.10 -6.34 6.19
C LEU A 498 3.42 -7.70 6.06
#